data_eaaaa6670544a8b8f3d76a8db0ffb0a7
#
_entry.id   eaaaa6670544a8b8f3d76a8db0ffb0a7
#
_cell.length_a   1.000
_cell.length_b   1.000
_cell.length_c   1.000
_cell.angle_alpha   90.00
_cell.angle_beta   90.00
_cell.angle_gamma   90.00
#
_symmetry.space_group_name_H-M   'P 1'
#
loop_
_entity.id
_entity.type
_entity.pdbx_description
1 polymer ?
#
loop_
_entity_poly.entity_id
_entity_poly.type
_entity_poly.pdbx_seq_one_letter_code
_entity_poly.pdbx_strand_id
1 'polypeptide(L)'
;MATCLNPAPGIDEASFRIYPSLTALYAAYETLAKSLNSGRFQQNVQDCGLAAPSPVGEVAWNHEFKHPRIYSVQQMEMGMVPLDKAAGRVFCLFTDSGTEDIVWTQDNGNLLGVVSGGPHADVWYWWSAVHHSIALDGKPMQMPMPS
;
A
#
# COMPACT_ATOMS: atom_id res chain seq x y z
N MET A 1 -12.19 -4.50 11.68
CA MET A 1 -11.78 -3.95 10.37
C MET A 1 -12.61 -2.71 10.08
N ALA A 2 -11.97 -1.66 9.63
CA ALA A 2 -12.64 -0.45 9.21
C ALA A 2 -12.68 -0.38 7.69
N THR A 3 -13.85 -0.14 7.11
CA THR A 3 -14.04 -0.04 5.66
C THR A 3 -14.74 1.27 5.32
N CYS A 4 -14.19 1.98 4.35
CA CYS A 4 -14.76 3.22 3.83
C CYS A 4 -15.15 3.02 2.37
N LEU A 5 -16.41 3.29 2.05
CA LEU A 5 -16.91 3.22 0.68
C LEU A 5 -16.89 4.62 0.06
N ASN A 6 -16.34 4.73 -1.13
CA ASN A 6 -16.21 5.99 -1.89
C ASN A 6 -15.64 7.13 -1.04
N PRO A 7 -14.49 6.93 -0.34
CA PRO A 7 -13.94 7.95 0.56
C PRO A 7 -13.44 9.20 -0.15
N ALA A 8 -13.19 9.13 -1.46
CA ALA A 8 -12.71 10.24 -2.28
C ALA A 8 -13.05 9.97 -3.75
N PRO A 9 -13.00 11.00 -4.61
CA PRO A 9 -13.16 10.80 -6.05
C PRO A 9 -12.14 9.81 -6.61
N GLY A 10 -12.59 8.84 -7.40
CA GLY A 10 -11.74 7.79 -7.96
C GLY A 10 -11.43 6.63 -7.02
N ILE A 11 -11.91 6.68 -5.79
CA ILE A 11 -11.68 5.62 -4.80
C ILE A 11 -13.01 4.92 -4.50
N ASP A 12 -13.09 3.64 -4.85
CA ASP A 12 -14.31 2.87 -4.62
C ASP A 12 -14.40 2.37 -3.19
N GLU A 13 -13.29 1.85 -2.65
CA GLU A 13 -13.25 1.26 -1.32
C GLU A 13 -11.86 1.36 -0.73
N ALA A 14 -11.78 1.60 0.57
CA ALA A 14 -10.56 1.50 1.35
C ALA A 14 -10.86 0.75 2.65
N SER A 15 -10.01 -0.20 3.02
CA SER A 15 -10.17 -1.02 4.22
C SER A 15 -8.89 -1.04 5.03
N PHE A 16 -9.05 -1.12 6.36
CA PHE A 16 -7.94 -1.10 7.31
C PHE A 16 -8.15 -2.15 8.38
N ARG A 17 -7.09 -2.87 8.73
CA ARG A 17 -7.16 -3.87 9.79
C ARG A 17 -5.85 -3.89 10.58
N ILE A 18 -5.97 -3.99 11.91
CA ILE A 18 -4.84 -4.15 12.82
C ILE A 18 -4.70 -5.62 13.17
N TYR A 19 -3.47 -6.12 13.12
CA TYR A 19 -3.14 -7.51 13.44
C TYR A 19 -2.37 -7.60 14.75
N PRO A 20 -2.38 -8.76 15.43
CA PRO A 20 -1.74 -8.89 16.73
C PRO A 20 -0.21 -8.95 16.68
N SER A 21 0.38 -9.16 15.50
CA SER A 21 1.84 -9.27 15.35
C SER A 21 2.26 -8.96 13.92
N LEU A 22 3.54 -8.69 13.69
CA LEU A 22 4.10 -8.54 12.36
C LEU A 22 3.97 -9.81 11.54
N THR A 23 4.15 -10.98 12.15
CA THR A 23 4.00 -12.26 11.46
C THR A 23 2.59 -12.41 10.90
N ALA A 24 1.56 -12.12 11.71
CA ALA A 24 0.17 -12.17 11.28
C ALA A 24 -0.13 -11.13 10.21
N LEU A 25 0.41 -9.92 10.36
CA LEU A 25 0.27 -8.84 9.38
C LEU A 25 0.80 -9.25 8.01
N TYR A 26 2.03 -9.75 7.96
CA TYR A 26 2.65 -10.13 6.69
C TYR A 26 2.01 -11.36 6.06
N ALA A 27 1.53 -12.30 6.85
CA ALA A 27 0.76 -13.43 6.34
C ALA A 27 -0.53 -12.96 5.66
N ALA A 28 -1.24 -12.01 6.27
CA ALA A 28 -2.45 -11.42 5.71
C ALA A 28 -2.15 -10.58 4.46
N TYR A 29 -1.07 -9.81 4.48
CA TYR A 29 -0.60 -9.01 3.35
C TYR A 29 -0.35 -9.89 2.11
N GLU A 30 0.43 -10.95 2.27
CA GLU A 30 0.71 -11.87 1.17
C GLU A 30 -0.54 -12.59 0.68
N THR A 31 -1.40 -13.03 1.58
CA THR A 31 -2.66 -13.70 1.23
C THR A 31 -3.55 -12.81 0.40
N LEU A 32 -3.69 -11.54 0.80
CA LEU A 32 -4.51 -10.58 0.07
C LEU A 32 -3.91 -10.25 -1.30
N ALA A 33 -2.61 -10.00 -1.36
CA ALA A 33 -1.92 -9.73 -2.61
C ALA A 33 -2.08 -10.91 -3.59
N LYS A 34 -1.92 -12.14 -3.11
CA LYS A 34 -2.16 -13.34 -3.91
C LYS A 34 -3.59 -13.42 -4.43
N SER A 35 -4.58 -13.12 -3.58
CA SER A 35 -5.99 -13.19 -4.00
C SER A 35 -6.30 -12.19 -5.11
N LEU A 36 -5.65 -11.05 -5.11
CA LEU A 36 -5.81 -10.03 -6.14
C LEU A 36 -5.04 -10.35 -7.43
N ASN A 37 -3.97 -11.12 -7.33
CA ASN A 37 -3.07 -11.40 -8.45
C ASN A 37 -3.07 -12.90 -8.86
N SER A 38 -4.23 -13.51 -8.89
CA SER A 38 -4.42 -14.88 -9.38
C SER A 38 -3.53 -15.92 -8.66
N GLY A 39 -3.34 -15.74 -7.35
CA GLY A 39 -2.54 -16.65 -6.53
C GLY A 39 -1.03 -16.42 -6.56
N ARG A 40 -0.57 -15.32 -7.17
CA ARG A 40 0.86 -15.03 -7.32
C ARG A 40 1.30 -13.92 -6.40
N PHE A 41 2.42 -14.13 -5.73
CA PHE A 41 3.09 -13.09 -4.95
C PHE A 41 4.60 -13.28 -5.07
N GLN A 42 5.31 -12.17 -5.29
CA GLN A 42 6.76 -12.14 -5.33
C GLN A 42 7.23 -10.81 -4.72
N GLN A 43 8.18 -10.87 -3.79
CA GLN A 43 8.79 -9.68 -3.24
C GLN A 43 9.70 -9.01 -4.28
N ASN A 44 9.73 -7.69 -4.25
CA ASN A 44 10.61 -6.89 -5.11
C ASN A 44 10.45 -7.22 -6.59
N VAL A 45 9.21 -7.51 -7.00
CA VAL A 45 8.98 -7.95 -8.38
C VAL A 45 9.11 -6.80 -9.36
N GLN A 46 8.67 -5.59 -8.98
CA GLN A 46 8.68 -4.41 -9.81
C GLN A 46 8.37 -3.18 -8.95
N ASP A 47 8.78 -2.01 -9.38
CA ASP A 47 8.46 -0.77 -8.69
C ASP A 47 6.96 -0.46 -8.79
N CYS A 48 6.41 0.12 -7.72
CA CYS A 48 5.09 0.73 -7.72
C CYS A 48 5.21 2.22 -8.04
N GLY A 49 4.15 2.82 -8.56
CA GLY A 49 4.06 4.24 -8.86
C GLY A 49 3.49 4.50 -10.23
N LEU A 50 3.29 5.78 -10.56
CA LEU A 50 2.66 6.17 -11.82
C LEU A 50 3.49 5.79 -13.05
N ALA A 51 4.81 5.75 -12.91
CA ALA A 51 5.73 5.43 -13.99
C ALA A 51 6.11 3.94 -14.03
N ALA A 52 5.46 3.10 -13.22
CA ALA A 52 5.77 1.69 -13.18
C ALA A 52 5.52 1.03 -14.54
N PRO A 53 6.51 0.30 -15.10
CA PRO A 53 6.38 -0.28 -16.44
C PRO A 53 5.54 -1.56 -16.45
N SER A 54 5.23 -2.13 -15.29
CA SER A 54 4.49 -3.38 -15.16
C SER A 54 3.22 -3.14 -14.35
N PRO A 55 2.11 -3.84 -14.67
CA PRO A 55 0.87 -3.72 -13.91
C PRO A 55 0.96 -4.26 -12.49
N VAL A 56 1.99 -5.01 -12.14
CA VAL A 56 2.17 -5.59 -10.80
C VAL A 56 3.50 -5.13 -10.22
N GLY A 57 3.46 -4.57 -9.02
CA GLY A 57 4.65 -4.16 -8.30
C GLY A 57 4.60 -4.54 -6.83
N GLU A 58 5.77 -4.68 -6.21
CA GLU A 58 5.89 -4.92 -4.77
C GLU A 58 7.23 -4.38 -4.29
N VAL A 59 7.19 -3.40 -3.39
CA VAL A 59 8.39 -2.70 -2.89
C VAL A 59 8.21 -2.30 -1.43
N ALA A 60 9.31 -1.90 -0.80
CA ALA A 60 9.26 -1.26 0.51
C ALA A 60 8.94 0.24 0.36
N TRP A 61 8.29 0.81 1.37
CA TRP A 61 8.02 2.24 1.43
C TRP A 61 8.48 2.84 2.76
N ASN A 62 8.61 4.17 2.81
CA ASN A 62 8.98 4.88 4.03
C ASN A 62 8.08 6.08 4.28
N HIS A 63 8.17 6.66 5.49
CA HIS A 63 7.43 7.85 5.90
C HIS A 63 8.14 9.14 5.45
N GLU A 64 8.19 9.42 4.16
CA GLU A 64 8.66 10.71 3.73
C GLU A 64 7.57 11.77 3.83
N PHE A 65 7.99 12.99 4.13
CA PHE A 65 7.09 14.12 4.25
C PHE A 65 6.46 14.43 2.89
N LYS A 66 5.16 14.56 2.85
CA LYS A 66 4.30 14.85 1.69
C LYS A 66 4.09 13.69 0.72
N HIS A 67 5.11 12.90 0.42
CA HIS A 67 5.00 11.78 -0.51
C HIS A 67 5.72 10.59 0.07
N PRO A 68 5.10 9.40 0.07
CA PRO A 68 5.81 8.21 0.48
C PRO A 68 6.92 7.95 -0.54
N ARG A 69 8.11 7.76 -0.06
CA ARG A 69 9.18 7.28 -0.90
C ARG A 69 9.12 5.77 -0.95
N ILE A 70 9.04 5.23 -2.13
CA ILE A 70 9.24 3.80 -2.35
C ILE A 70 10.71 3.56 -2.66
N TYR A 71 11.21 2.42 -2.23
CA TYR A 71 12.55 1.99 -2.60
C TYR A 71 12.48 1.25 -3.93
N SER A 72 13.43 1.52 -4.83
CA SER A 72 13.47 0.80 -6.09
C SER A 72 13.84 -0.66 -5.85
N VAL A 73 13.39 -1.53 -6.74
CA VAL A 73 13.75 -2.96 -6.70
C VAL A 73 15.27 -3.12 -6.72
N GLN A 74 15.96 -2.34 -7.54
CA GLN A 74 17.42 -2.40 -7.62
C GLN A 74 18.07 -2.06 -6.28
N GLN A 75 17.60 -1.01 -5.57
CA GLN A 75 18.12 -0.64 -4.26
C GLN A 75 17.93 -1.77 -3.25
N MET A 76 16.78 -2.42 -3.27
CA MET A 76 16.48 -3.52 -2.36
C MET A 76 17.34 -4.76 -2.66
N GLU A 77 17.53 -5.10 -3.92
CA GLU A 77 18.36 -6.24 -4.33
C GLU A 77 19.83 -6.02 -3.98
N MET A 78 20.29 -4.77 -3.99
CA MET A 78 21.65 -4.41 -3.61
C MET A 78 21.83 -4.27 -2.09
N GLY A 79 20.80 -4.47 -1.30
CA GLY A 79 20.84 -4.32 0.15
C GLY A 79 21.03 -2.88 0.62
N MET A 80 20.68 -1.90 -0.20
CA MET A 80 20.86 -0.48 0.08
C MET A 80 19.71 0.17 0.84
N VAL A 81 18.68 -0.60 1.20
CA VAL A 81 17.53 -0.07 1.96
C VAL A 81 17.90 -0.01 3.43
N PRO A 82 17.91 1.19 4.04
CA PRO A 82 18.14 1.30 5.48
C PRO A 82 16.95 0.68 6.23
N LEU A 83 17.20 -0.37 6.99
CA LEU A 83 16.14 -1.10 7.72
C LEU A 83 15.36 -0.20 8.68
N ASP A 84 16.03 0.79 9.27
CA ASP A 84 15.42 1.73 10.22
C ASP A 84 14.48 2.74 9.55
N LYS A 85 14.47 2.82 8.22
CA LYS A 85 13.65 3.78 7.48
C LYS A 85 12.48 3.14 6.73
N ALA A 86 12.48 1.82 6.56
CA ALA A 86 11.36 1.14 5.95
C ALA A 86 10.16 1.14 6.90
N ALA A 87 9.05 1.68 6.46
CA ALA A 87 7.81 1.73 7.25
C ALA A 87 6.92 0.52 6.99
N GLY A 88 7.13 -0.17 5.90
CA GLY A 88 6.39 -1.36 5.51
C GLY A 88 6.60 -1.71 4.05
N ARG A 89 5.68 -2.50 3.52
CA ARG A 89 5.67 -2.95 2.12
C ARG A 89 4.42 -2.43 1.42
N VAL A 90 4.50 -2.27 0.11
CA VAL A 90 3.37 -1.91 -0.72
C VAL A 90 3.33 -2.82 -1.95
N PHE A 91 2.16 -3.39 -2.19
CA PHE A 91 1.83 -4.16 -3.39
C PHE A 91 0.85 -3.33 -4.21
N CYS A 92 1.10 -3.20 -5.50
CA CYS A 92 0.23 -2.47 -6.42
C CYS A 92 -0.09 -3.31 -7.64
N LEU A 93 -1.35 -3.25 -8.06
CA LEU A 93 -1.84 -3.96 -9.23
C LEU A 93 -2.79 -3.05 -9.98
N PHE A 94 -2.49 -2.73 -11.23
CA PHE A 94 -3.42 -1.98 -12.07
C PHE A 94 -3.77 -2.77 -13.32
N THR A 95 -4.94 -2.49 -13.89
CA THR A 95 -5.49 -3.21 -15.02
C THR A 95 -5.49 -2.33 -16.27
N ASP A 96 -5.68 -2.95 -17.44
CA ASP A 96 -5.78 -2.24 -18.70
C ASP A 96 -6.99 -1.29 -18.75
N SER A 97 -8.00 -1.52 -17.92
CA SER A 97 -9.16 -0.63 -17.78
C SER A 97 -8.89 0.61 -16.94
N GLY A 98 -7.69 0.72 -16.33
CA GLY A 98 -7.28 1.86 -15.52
C GLY A 98 -7.58 1.73 -14.04
N THR A 99 -8.16 0.64 -13.57
CA THR A 99 -8.38 0.41 -12.13
C THR A 99 -7.09 -0.04 -11.45
N GLU A 100 -6.97 0.27 -10.17
CA GLU A 100 -5.82 -0.12 -9.35
C GLU A 100 -6.24 -0.60 -7.98
N ASP A 101 -5.55 -1.64 -7.51
CA ASP A 101 -5.57 -2.07 -6.11
C ASP A 101 -4.20 -1.81 -5.50
N ILE A 102 -4.19 -1.22 -4.32
CA ILE A 102 -2.97 -1.06 -3.52
C ILE A 102 -3.18 -1.72 -2.17
N VAL A 103 -2.28 -2.62 -1.81
CA VAL A 103 -2.24 -3.26 -0.50
C VAL A 103 -0.93 -2.87 0.16
N TRP A 104 -0.99 -2.40 1.41
CA TRP A 104 0.24 -2.00 2.09
C TRP A 104 0.23 -2.40 3.55
N THR A 105 1.42 -2.55 4.11
CA THR A 105 1.59 -2.69 5.54
C THR A 105 2.15 -1.40 6.13
N GLN A 106 1.72 -1.08 7.34
CA GLN A 106 2.40 -0.14 8.20
C GLN A 106 2.87 -0.94 9.42
N ASP A 107 4.17 -1.21 9.47
CA ASP A 107 4.74 -2.16 10.41
C ASP A 107 4.63 -1.66 11.86
N ASN A 108 4.80 -0.36 12.05
CA ASN A 108 4.50 0.26 13.33
C ASN A 108 2.98 0.33 13.50
N GLY A 109 2.44 -0.42 14.46
CA GLY A 109 1.01 -0.55 14.67
C GLY A 109 0.36 -1.76 14.00
N ASN A 110 1.13 -2.57 13.29
CA ASN A 110 0.65 -3.83 12.67
C ASN A 110 -0.58 -3.64 11.78
N LEU A 111 -0.59 -2.56 10.98
CA LEU A 111 -1.74 -2.19 10.16
C LEU A 111 -1.59 -2.71 8.75
N LEU A 112 -2.68 -3.31 8.24
CA LEU A 112 -2.87 -3.64 6.82
C LEU A 112 -3.89 -2.68 6.24
N GLY A 113 -3.54 -2.04 5.13
CA GLY A 113 -4.45 -1.21 4.37
C GLY A 113 -4.66 -1.79 2.97
N VAL A 114 -5.83 -1.57 2.42
CA VAL A 114 -6.13 -1.88 1.03
C VAL A 114 -7.03 -0.80 0.45
N VAL A 115 -6.75 -0.41 -0.77
CA VAL A 115 -7.57 0.57 -1.50
C VAL A 115 -7.77 0.09 -2.92
N SER A 116 -8.95 0.31 -3.46
CA SER A 116 -9.30 0.02 -4.85
C SER A 116 -10.07 1.16 -5.48
N GLY A 117 -9.91 1.34 -6.77
CA GLY A 117 -10.58 2.39 -7.51
C GLY A 117 -9.95 2.59 -8.89
N GLY A 118 -10.15 3.75 -9.43
CA GLY A 118 -9.59 4.19 -10.71
C GLY A 118 -10.01 5.60 -11.07
N PRO A 119 -9.27 6.24 -11.97
CA PRO A 119 -8.09 5.71 -12.65
C PRO A 119 -6.85 5.56 -11.74
N HIS A 120 -5.87 4.83 -12.21
CA HIS A 120 -4.62 4.52 -11.52
C HIS A 120 -3.99 5.73 -10.80
N ALA A 121 -3.94 6.88 -11.47
CA ALA A 121 -3.37 8.10 -10.88
C ALA A 121 -4.12 8.53 -9.60
N ASP A 122 -5.46 8.46 -9.60
CA ASP A 122 -6.25 8.87 -8.44
C ASP A 122 -6.00 7.97 -7.25
N VAL A 123 -5.90 6.66 -7.46
CA VAL A 123 -5.62 5.69 -6.40
C VAL A 123 -4.23 5.92 -5.83
N TRP A 124 -3.24 6.12 -6.68
CA TRP A 124 -1.86 6.37 -6.26
C TRP A 124 -1.74 7.67 -5.45
N TYR A 125 -2.35 8.76 -5.92
CA TYR A 125 -2.32 10.03 -5.20
C TYR A 125 -3.05 9.96 -3.87
N TRP A 126 -4.18 9.25 -3.81
CA TRP A 126 -4.90 9.04 -2.57
C TRP A 126 -4.04 8.28 -1.56
N TRP A 127 -3.42 7.18 -1.97
CA TRP A 127 -2.52 6.43 -1.10
C TRP A 127 -1.36 7.29 -0.62
N SER A 128 -0.76 8.08 -1.50
CA SER A 128 0.33 8.99 -1.17
C SER A 128 -0.07 10.00 -0.10
N ALA A 129 -1.31 10.47 -0.11
CA ALA A 129 -1.82 11.42 0.87
C ALA A 129 -2.23 10.76 2.18
N VAL A 130 -2.85 9.58 2.11
CA VAL A 130 -3.54 8.94 3.24
C VAL A 130 -2.59 8.19 4.17
N HIS A 131 -1.56 7.56 3.64
CA HIS A 131 -0.67 6.72 4.47
C HIS A 131 -0.06 7.49 5.65
N HIS A 132 0.07 8.81 5.58
CA HIS A 132 0.54 9.64 6.70
C HIS A 132 -0.50 9.83 7.79
N SER A 133 -1.78 9.67 7.46
CA SER A 133 -2.88 9.99 8.38
C SER A 133 -3.23 8.82 9.29
N ILE A 134 -2.54 7.69 9.12
CA ILE A 134 -2.80 6.49 9.89
C ILE A 134 -2.14 6.64 11.26
N ALA A 135 -2.93 6.50 12.32
CA ALA A 135 -2.42 6.62 13.67
C ALA A 135 -1.47 5.48 14.00
N LEU A 136 -0.26 5.83 14.42
CA LEU A 136 0.81 4.87 14.73
C LEU A 136 0.60 4.15 16.07
N ASP A 137 -0.32 4.63 16.90
CA ASP A 137 -0.56 4.13 18.25
C ASP A 137 -1.77 3.19 18.33
N GLY A 138 -2.31 2.76 17.19
CA GLY A 138 -3.47 1.88 17.14
C GLY A 138 -4.81 2.56 17.37
N LYS A 139 -4.86 3.88 17.48
CA LYS A 139 -6.12 4.62 17.56
C LYS A 139 -6.84 4.61 16.22
N PRO A 140 -8.18 4.75 16.23
CA PRO A 140 -8.92 4.84 14.98
C PRO A 140 -8.38 5.95 14.09
N MET A 141 -8.14 5.61 12.84
CA MET A 141 -7.72 6.57 11.84
C MET A 141 -8.92 7.42 11.42
N GLN A 142 -8.68 8.72 11.29
CA GLN A 142 -9.65 9.60 10.68
C GLN A 142 -9.41 9.62 9.18
N MET A 143 -10.41 9.21 8.39
CA MET A 143 -10.31 9.21 6.94
C MET A 143 -10.27 10.65 6.42
N PRO A 144 -9.42 10.95 5.41
CA PRO A 144 -9.47 12.24 4.74
C PRO A 144 -10.84 12.44 4.11
N MET A 145 -11.49 13.57 4.41
CA MET A 145 -12.76 13.89 3.79
C MET A 145 -12.51 14.43 2.38
N PRO A 146 -13.35 14.08 1.39
CA PRO A 146 -13.28 14.72 0.08
C PRO A 146 -13.50 16.21 0.21
N SER A 147 -12.63 16.97 -0.36
CA SER A 147 -12.76 18.45 -0.38
C SER A 147 -13.67 18.89 -1.52
#